data_720e9f2aabb1b40e2f8320c5a1d31b98
#
_entry.id   720e9f2aabb1b40e2f8320c5a1d31b98
#
_cell.length_a   1.000
_cell.length_b   1.000
_cell.length_c   1.000
_cell.angle_alpha   90.00
_cell.angle_beta   90.00
_cell.angle_gamma   90.00
#
_symmetry.space_group_name_H-M   'P 1'
#
loop_
_entity.id
_entity.type
_entity.pdbx_description
1 polymer ?
#
loop_
_entity_poly.entity_id
_entity_poly.type
_entity_poly.pdbx_seq_one_letter_code
_entity_poly.pdbx_strand_id
1 'polypeptide(L)'
;PINYDNGLIMISFTDGKYAKYWKRILDDKNIKLKDRIYEETLKTFPEIEEIPKPDWVTDYYWEHGFGYWKIGADSDNIIPKIIKPIDEDNIYVCGDNYSRHQTWIEGSLESSSEVIKLIK
;
A
#
# COMPACT_ATOMS: atom_id res chain seq x y z
N PRO A 1 -14.80 -9.69 -3.65
CA PRO A 1 -15.16 -8.73 -4.70
C PRO A 1 -15.23 -7.31 -4.13
N ILE A 2 -14.83 -6.30 -4.95
CA ILE A 2 -14.94 -4.88 -4.60
C ILE A 2 -16.35 -4.36 -4.92
N ASN A 3 -16.94 -4.89 -5.99
CA ASN A 3 -18.29 -4.55 -6.39
C ASN A 3 -18.98 -5.79 -6.98
N TYR A 4 -20.09 -6.20 -6.37
CA TYR A 4 -20.84 -7.38 -6.78
C TYR A 4 -21.66 -7.17 -8.06
N ASP A 5 -22.14 -5.94 -8.29
CA ASP A 5 -23.04 -5.64 -9.41
C ASP A 5 -22.33 -5.73 -10.77
N ASN A 6 -21.05 -5.37 -10.82
CA ASN A 6 -20.26 -5.40 -12.05
C ASN A 6 -19.06 -6.35 -11.99
N GLY A 7 -19.00 -7.23 -10.98
CA GLY A 7 -17.99 -8.27 -10.90
C GLY A 7 -16.54 -7.76 -10.67
N LEU A 8 -16.35 -6.55 -10.14
CA LEU A 8 -15.02 -6.00 -9.91
C LEU A 8 -14.32 -6.73 -8.76
N ILE A 9 -13.13 -7.28 -9.04
CA ILE A 9 -12.34 -8.05 -8.09
C ILE A 9 -10.92 -7.48 -8.02
N MET A 10 -10.40 -7.28 -6.81
CA MET A 10 -8.97 -7.05 -6.58
C MET A 10 -8.28 -8.40 -6.44
N ILE A 11 -7.52 -8.79 -7.46
CA ILE A 11 -6.84 -10.09 -7.52
C ILE A 11 -5.56 -10.11 -6.71
N SER A 12 -4.84 -9.01 -6.65
CA SER A 12 -3.55 -8.94 -5.99
C SER A 12 -3.39 -7.63 -5.24
N PHE A 13 -2.97 -7.72 -3.99
CA PHE A 13 -2.45 -6.63 -3.19
C PHE A 13 -1.19 -7.15 -2.49
N THR A 14 -0.03 -6.81 -3.02
CA THR A 14 1.24 -7.42 -2.63
C THR A 14 2.35 -6.40 -2.45
N ASP A 15 3.37 -6.76 -1.69
CA ASP A 15 4.57 -5.97 -1.47
C ASP A 15 5.86 -6.76 -1.78
N GLY A 16 6.99 -6.11 -1.62
CA GLY A 16 8.33 -6.69 -1.69
C GLY A 16 8.57 -7.53 -2.96
N LYS A 17 8.95 -8.79 -2.77
CA LYS A 17 9.28 -9.71 -3.88
C LYS A 17 8.07 -10.04 -4.77
N TYR A 18 6.87 -10.07 -4.20
CA TYR A 18 5.65 -10.38 -4.95
C TYR A 18 5.20 -9.19 -5.80
N ALA A 19 5.29 -7.97 -5.29
CA ALA A 19 5.05 -6.77 -6.09
C ALA A 19 6.06 -6.68 -7.26
N LYS A 20 7.34 -6.99 -7.02
CA LYS A 20 8.37 -7.06 -8.06
C LYS A 20 8.13 -8.16 -9.08
N TYR A 21 7.50 -9.28 -8.69
CA TYR A 21 7.09 -10.32 -9.63
C TYR A 21 6.04 -9.79 -10.61
N TRP A 22 4.98 -9.16 -10.11
CA TRP A 22 3.95 -8.55 -10.95
C TRP A 22 4.52 -7.43 -11.83
N LYS A 23 5.38 -6.58 -11.28
CA LYS A 23 6.05 -5.52 -12.06
C LYS A 23 6.80 -6.07 -13.27
N ARG A 24 7.52 -7.19 -13.13
CA ARG A 24 8.20 -7.82 -14.26
C ARG A 24 7.24 -8.32 -15.34
N ILE A 25 6.08 -8.84 -14.94
CA ILE A 25 5.03 -9.27 -15.87
C ILE A 25 4.48 -8.07 -16.63
N LEU A 26 4.25 -6.94 -15.93
CA LEU A 26 3.77 -5.70 -16.53
C LEU A 26 4.76 -5.11 -17.55
N ASP A 27 6.04 -5.21 -17.27
CA ASP A 27 7.10 -4.70 -18.15
C ASP A 27 7.35 -5.60 -19.39
N ASP A 28 6.94 -6.85 -19.32
CA ASP A 28 7.12 -7.81 -20.43
C ASP A 28 5.99 -7.70 -21.45
N LYS A 29 6.29 -7.05 -22.58
CA LYS A 29 5.35 -6.86 -23.69
C LYS A 29 4.85 -8.15 -24.34
N ASN A 30 5.52 -9.28 -24.11
CA ASN A 30 5.13 -10.58 -24.65
C ASN A 30 4.08 -11.28 -23.76
N ILE A 31 3.91 -10.83 -22.53
CA ILE A 31 2.95 -11.40 -21.57
C ILE A 31 1.66 -10.57 -21.60
N LYS A 32 0.56 -11.24 -21.91
CA LYS A 32 -0.77 -10.61 -21.76
C LYS A 32 -1.20 -10.71 -20.30
N LEU A 33 -1.28 -9.56 -19.62
CA LEU A 33 -1.63 -9.49 -18.21
C LEU A 33 -2.94 -10.22 -17.89
N LYS A 34 -3.96 -10.08 -18.75
CA LYS A 34 -5.25 -10.78 -18.57
C LYS A 34 -5.11 -12.31 -18.51
N ASP A 35 -4.32 -12.87 -19.41
CA ASP A 35 -4.11 -14.33 -19.46
C ASP A 35 -3.31 -14.77 -18.23
N ARG A 36 -2.31 -14.00 -17.82
CA ARG A 36 -1.50 -14.32 -16.63
C ARG A 36 -2.31 -14.26 -15.34
N ILE A 37 -3.16 -13.26 -15.18
CA ILE A 37 -4.08 -13.16 -14.04
C ILE A 37 -5.03 -14.36 -14.01
N TYR A 38 -5.61 -14.72 -15.16
CA TYR A 38 -6.48 -15.88 -15.28
C TYR A 38 -5.79 -17.16 -14.80
N GLU A 39 -4.58 -17.44 -15.30
CA GLU A 39 -3.78 -18.61 -14.92
C GLU A 39 -3.45 -18.64 -13.41
N GLU A 40 -3.02 -17.51 -12.85
CA GLU A 40 -2.66 -17.45 -11.42
C GLU A 40 -3.89 -17.58 -10.53
N THR A 41 -5.04 -17.08 -10.96
CA THR A 41 -6.30 -17.25 -10.22
C THR A 41 -6.71 -18.71 -10.16
N LEU A 42 -6.67 -19.44 -11.28
CA LEU A 42 -6.98 -20.89 -11.31
C LEU A 42 -5.99 -21.71 -10.46
N LYS A 43 -4.71 -21.33 -10.43
CA LYS A 43 -3.73 -22.00 -9.54
C LYS A 43 -4.02 -21.75 -8.07
N THR A 44 -4.52 -20.58 -7.72
CA THR A 44 -4.83 -20.20 -6.35
C THR A 44 -6.09 -20.91 -5.83
N PHE A 45 -7.04 -21.19 -6.72
CA PHE A 45 -8.31 -21.83 -6.42
C PHE A 45 -8.48 -23.10 -7.27
N PRO A 46 -7.74 -24.18 -6.94
CA PRO A 46 -7.72 -25.40 -7.75
C PRO A 46 -9.06 -26.15 -7.78
N GLU A 47 -9.97 -25.85 -6.87
CA GLU A 47 -11.34 -26.37 -6.86
C GLU A 47 -12.25 -25.75 -7.92
N ILE A 48 -11.79 -24.65 -8.56
CA ILE A 48 -12.54 -23.96 -9.62
C ILE A 48 -11.96 -24.39 -10.97
N GLU A 49 -12.76 -25.12 -11.74
CA GLU A 49 -12.34 -25.60 -13.07
C GLU A 49 -12.25 -24.49 -14.11
N GLU A 50 -13.18 -23.53 -14.04
CA GLU A 50 -13.27 -22.43 -14.99
C GLU A 50 -13.79 -21.15 -14.33
N ILE A 51 -13.22 -20.02 -14.72
CA ILE A 51 -13.70 -18.67 -14.36
C ILE A 51 -13.87 -17.85 -15.63
N PRO A 52 -14.77 -16.86 -15.67
CA PRO A 52 -14.82 -15.92 -16.78
C PRO A 52 -13.49 -15.19 -16.94
N LYS A 53 -13.03 -15.07 -18.19
CA LYS A 53 -11.86 -14.23 -18.47
C LYS A 53 -12.20 -12.76 -18.17
N PRO A 54 -11.26 -11.99 -17.61
CA PRO A 54 -11.52 -10.59 -17.31
C PRO A 54 -11.70 -9.78 -18.61
N ASP A 55 -12.78 -9.01 -18.69
CA ASP A 55 -13.00 -8.08 -19.80
C ASP A 55 -12.01 -6.91 -19.76
N TRP A 56 -11.69 -6.47 -18.53
CA TRP A 56 -10.81 -5.38 -18.26
C TRP A 56 -9.89 -5.68 -17.07
N VAL A 57 -8.65 -5.20 -17.13
CA VAL A 57 -7.67 -5.29 -16.06
C VAL A 57 -6.92 -3.97 -15.98
N THR A 58 -6.71 -3.49 -14.78
CA THR A 58 -5.79 -2.41 -14.48
C THR A 58 -4.87 -2.83 -13.34
N ASP A 59 -3.70 -2.22 -13.30
CA ASP A 59 -2.71 -2.40 -12.25
C ASP A 59 -2.12 -1.07 -11.83
N TYR A 60 -1.52 -1.08 -10.67
CA TYR A 60 -0.71 0.03 -10.22
C TYR A 60 0.49 -0.50 -9.42
N TYR A 61 1.68 -0.13 -9.84
CA TYR A 61 2.90 -0.44 -9.11
C TYR A 61 3.46 0.81 -8.42
N TRP A 62 3.53 0.75 -7.11
CA TRP A 62 4.14 1.77 -6.29
C TRP A 62 5.61 1.39 -6.02
N GLU A 63 6.55 2.13 -6.53
CA GLU A 63 7.97 1.89 -6.27
C GLU A 63 8.31 2.17 -4.81
N HIS A 64 7.67 3.19 -4.23
CA HIS A 64 7.80 3.61 -2.84
C HIS A 64 6.40 3.71 -2.22
N GLY A 65 5.82 2.55 -1.86
CA GLY A 65 4.44 2.48 -1.35
C GLY A 65 4.31 2.95 0.09
N PHE A 66 5.34 2.75 0.91
CA PHE A 66 5.37 3.13 2.33
C PHE A 66 6.82 3.19 2.84
N GLY A 67 7.01 3.86 3.98
CA GLY A 67 8.29 3.95 4.65
C GLY A 67 8.37 3.09 5.91
N TYR A 68 9.58 2.69 6.26
CA TYR A 68 9.90 2.10 7.56
C TYR A 68 11.06 2.86 8.20
N TRP A 69 11.02 2.98 9.53
CA TRP A 69 12.18 3.42 10.27
C TRP A 69 13.34 2.47 10.00
N LYS A 70 14.51 3.02 9.79
CA LYS A 70 15.72 2.19 9.70
C LYS A 70 15.96 1.49 11.04
N ILE A 71 16.50 0.28 10.99
CA ILE A 71 16.91 -0.45 12.20
C ILE A 71 17.86 0.43 13.02
N GLY A 72 17.54 0.63 14.29
CA GLY A 72 18.30 1.49 15.20
C GLY A 72 17.94 2.98 15.15
N ALA A 73 16.93 3.37 14.35
CA ALA A 73 16.42 4.74 14.41
C ALA A 73 15.73 5.01 15.76
N ASP A 74 16.07 6.13 16.37
CA ASP A 74 15.44 6.60 17.61
C ASP A 74 14.15 7.37 17.27
N SER A 75 13.09 6.61 16.99
CA SER A 75 11.80 7.18 16.59
C SER A 75 11.21 8.07 17.68
N ASP A 76 11.45 7.79 18.95
CA ASP A 76 10.91 8.57 20.06
C ASP A 76 11.46 10.00 20.10
N ASN A 77 12.73 10.17 19.73
CA ASN A 77 13.33 11.49 19.59
C ASN A 77 13.12 12.16 18.24
N ILE A 78 12.84 11.39 17.19
CA ILE A 78 12.68 11.89 15.83
C ILE A 78 11.23 12.37 15.59
N ILE A 79 10.24 11.59 16.00
CA ILE A 79 8.82 11.86 15.73
C ILE A 79 8.37 13.25 16.22
N PRO A 80 8.67 13.69 17.46
CA PRO A 80 8.28 15.02 17.91
C PRO A 80 8.83 16.16 17.04
N LYS A 81 10.06 15.99 16.52
CA LYS A 81 10.69 16.98 15.63
C LYS A 81 10.08 17.00 14.22
N ILE A 82 9.51 15.89 13.77
CA ILE A 82 8.81 15.82 12.49
C ILE A 82 7.40 16.40 12.61
N ILE A 83 6.71 16.07 13.71
CA ILE A 83 5.33 16.54 13.95
C ILE A 83 5.26 18.07 13.97
N LYS A 84 6.25 18.73 14.55
CA LYS A 84 6.38 20.20 14.54
C LYS A 84 7.79 20.58 14.10
N PRO A 85 8.06 20.63 12.77
CA PRO A 85 9.41 20.80 12.24
C PRO A 85 9.99 22.21 12.44
N ILE A 86 9.13 23.19 12.64
CA ILE A 86 9.50 24.61 12.84
C ILE A 86 8.74 25.09 14.08
N ASP A 87 9.48 25.46 15.13
CA ASP A 87 8.88 25.78 16.43
C ASP A 87 8.04 27.06 16.40
N GLU A 88 8.47 28.06 15.63
CA GLU A 88 7.83 29.36 15.53
C GLU A 88 6.61 29.39 14.62
N ASP A 89 6.48 28.41 13.72
CA ASP A 89 5.42 28.36 12.72
C ASP A 89 4.28 27.40 13.11
N ASN A 90 3.09 27.67 12.65
CA ASN A 90 1.93 26.78 12.79
C ASN A 90 1.91 25.72 11.66
N ILE A 91 3.06 25.06 11.46
CA ILE A 91 3.22 23.98 10.50
C ILE A 91 3.33 22.66 11.26
N TYR A 92 2.45 21.73 10.92
CA TYR A 92 2.38 20.42 11.55
C TYR A 92 2.37 19.34 10.48
N VAL A 93 3.01 18.20 10.79
CA VAL A 93 3.10 17.04 9.90
C VAL A 93 2.55 15.82 10.62
N CYS A 94 1.62 15.10 9.99
CA CYS A 94 1.12 13.82 10.47
C CYS A 94 1.00 12.82 9.32
N GLY A 95 0.86 11.56 9.69
CA GLY A 95 0.73 10.44 8.77
C GLY A 95 1.35 9.18 9.37
N ASP A 96 1.00 8.02 8.82
CA ASP A 96 1.52 6.74 9.29
C ASP A 96 3.05 6.65 9.20
N ASN A 97 3.65 7.23 8.16
CA ASN A 97 5.11 7.24 7.98
C ASN A 97 5.89 7.92 9.12
N TYR A 98 5.24 8.77 9.90
CA TYR A 98 5.81 9.54 11.01
C TYR A 98 5.29 9.09 12.37
N SER A 99 4.83 7.85 12.45
CA SER A 99 4.32 7.22 13.67
C SER A 99 5.16 6.02 14.09
N ARG A 100 4.84 5.44 15.24
CA ARG A 100 5.39 4.15 15.68
C ARG A 100 4.73 2.97 14.98
N HIS A 101 3.54 3.17 14.44
CA HIS A 101 2.73 2.16 13.74
C HIS A 101 2.68 2.45 12.24
N GLN A 102 3.87 2.49 11.61
CA GLN A 102 3.98 2.75 10.17
C GLN A 102 3.20 1.72 9.35
N THR A 103 2.72 2.15 8.19
CA THR A 103 1.94 1.35 7.23
C THR A 103 0.50 1.01 7.62
N TRP A 104 0.01 1.52 8.75
CA TRP A 104 -1.32 1.24 9.25
C TRP A 104 -2.12 2.52 9.53
N ILE A 105 -3.44 2.40 9.48
CA ILE A 105 -4.39 3.49 9.79
C ILE A 105 -4.16 4.01 11.22
N GLU A 106 -3.87 3.11 12.16
CA GLU A 106 -3.56 3.44 13.55
C GLU A 106 -2.42 4.44 13.66
N GLY A 107 -1.37 4.30 12.85
CA GLY A 107 -0.25 5.24 12.83
C GLY A 107 -0.66 6.63 12.37
N SER A 108 -1.53 6.71 11.38
CA SER A 108 -2.10 7.99 10.93
C SER A 108 -2.98 8.64 11.99
N LEU A 109 -3.81 7.86 12.68
CA LEU A 109 -4.69 8.32 13.77
C LEU A 109 -3.87 8.78 14.98
N GLU A 110 -2.85 8.01 15.38
CA GLU A 110 -1.93 8.36 16.47
C GLU A 110 -1.27 9.71 16.20
N SER A 111 -0.60 9.84 15.06
CA SER A 111 0.13 11.08 14.72
C SER A 111 -0.79 12.29 14.58
N SER A 112 -1.99 12.10 14.02
CA SER A 112 -2.99 13.15 13.93
C SER A 112 -3.48 13.59 15.30
N SER A 113 -3.70 12.66 16.23
CA SER A 113 -4.11 12.96 17.60
C SER A 113 -3.03 13.74 18.36
N GLU A 114 -1.75 13.44 18.11
CA GLU A 114 -0.63 14.20 18.68
C GLU A 114 -0.58 15.64 18.15
N VAL A 115 -0.77 15.82 16.83
CA VAL A 115 -0.84 17.16 16.21
C VAL A 115 -1.99 17.98 16.78
N ILE A 116 -3.19 17.40 16.93
CA ILE A 116 -4.36 18.11 17.47
C ILE A 116 -4.07 18.66 18.88
N LYS A 117 -3.29 17.96 19.70
CA LYS A 117 -2.92 18.44 21.04
C LYS A 117 -1.99 19.67 21.00
N LEU A 118 -1.27 19.86 19.89
CA LEU A 118 -0.34 21.00 19.69
C LEU A 118 -1.04 22.22 19.11
N ILE A 119 -2.15 22.02 18.41
CA ILE A 119 -2.97 23.12 17.86
C ILE A 119 -3.77 23.72 19.00
N LYS A 120 -3.51 24.98 19.31
CA LYS A 120 -4.21 25.75 20.36
C LYS A 120 -5.26 26.66 19.75
#